data_363fe62a55e5e0e89438e331c1387e55
#
_entry.id   363fe62a55e5e0e89438e331c1387e55
#
_cell.length_a   1.000
_cell.length_b   1.000
_cell.length_c   1.000
_cell.angle_alpha   90.00
_cell.angle_beta   90.00
_cell.angle_gamma   90.00
#
_symmetry.space_group_name_H-M   'P 1'
#
loop_
_entity.id
_entity.type
_entity.pdbx_description
1 polymer ?
#
loop_
_entity_poly.entity_id
_entity_poly.type
_entity_poly.pdbx_seq_one_letter_code
_entity_poly.pdbx_strand_id
1 'polypeptide(L)'
;GSVYVPSNATTTTLINRESCSWFNIMDDDISSVRSEQASGDGSWTARNKYYDLHAMTYGYYTWQQDVTEKPDGSQGFTDNTTWNDLYARINYTNVILDELDEITPDNERDELKKNRIMGETYFLRAQFFFILANLYAAPYAPETAATTLAVPLKLTPYVEHDKEKDTQFTRTTLDRVYARIIEDLQESVRCFERGEVVSYRKIYRANKEAAQLLLSRVYLYMQDWENARMAAENFLKMDVTLEPMGDFLTSPFITEDNSEVLFSQSSQHLQNVLTAEAPDFCVSSDLYRLYDAANDYRISFFQRVSSDSIALVNKFPMDSDVNHRVSDVLMLRVAEGYLNMAEACAMLGDAGANTYLNALRRMRIGGYADQNYTGDELIGQVREERRKELCFEGHRWFDLRRYSVCSQLPFRKQIVHPFHTYNDDGGYTGTRVFVLKENETNVWTFLIPETTIDFDRIPMENNERDSREPLNENDNN
;
A
#
# COMPACT_ATOMS: atom_id res chain seq x y z
N GLY A 1 -14.83 -6.34 18.31
CA GLY A 1 -13.66 -5.61 18.76
C GLY A 1 -12.90 -5.07 17.56
N SER A 2 -12.54 -3.78 17.55
CA SER A 2 -11.64 -3.24 16.55
C SER A 2 -10.32 -4.02 16.60
N VAL A 3 -9.76 -4.35 15.46
CA VAL A 3 -8.36 -4.79 15.40
C VAL A 3 -7.51 -3.58 15.79
N TYR A 4 -7.27 -3.43 17.07
CA TYR A 4 -6.52 -2.31 17.64
C TYR A 4 -5.04 -2.60 17.50
N VAL A 5 -4.34 -1.74 16.78
CA VAL A 5 -2.88 -1.74 16.76
C VAL A 5 -2.40 -0.91 17.97
N PRO A 6 -1.58 -1.47 18.86
CA PRO A 6 -1.11 -0.74 20.03
C PRO A 6 -0.36 0.54 19.67
N SER A 7 -0.67 1.63 20.35
CA SER A 7 -0.08 2.97 20.13
C SER A 7 1.37 3.14 20.60
N ASN A 8 2.00 2.09 21.13
CA ASN A 8 3.33 2.18 21.77
C ASN A 8 4.45 1.51 20.95
N ALA A 9 4.31 1.52 19.62
CA ALA A 9 5.31 0.94 18.75
C ALA A 9 6.61 1.76 18.75
N THR A 10 7.73 1.13 19.01
CA THR A 10 9.06 1.70 18.74
C THR A 10 9.31 1.78 17.25
N THR A 11 10.29 2.56 16.78
CA THR A 11 10.70 2.65 15.37
C THR A 11 10.84 1.28 14.71
N THR A 12 11.39 0.32 15.43
CA THR A 12 11.55 -1.08 15.01
C THR A 12 10.19 -1.77 14.75
N THR A 13 9.18 -1.46 15.55
CA THR A 13 7.84 -2.01 15.41
C THR A 13 7.09 -1.41 14.22
N LEU A 14 7.38 -0.13 13.88
CA LEU A 14 6.78 0.57 12.74
C LEU A 14 7.12 -0.08 11.39
N ILE A 15 8.36 -0.51 11.25
CA ILE A 15 8.84 -1.14 10.01
C ILE A 15 8.37 -2.59 9.93
N ASN A 16 8.24 -3.26 11.07
CA ASN A 16 8.18 -4.70 11.16
C ASN A 16 6.83 -5.34 11.28
N ARG A 17 5.88 -4.69 11.91
CA ARG A 17 4.81 -5.52 12.42
C ARG A 17 3.49 -5.37 11.71
N GLU A 18 2.98 -4.21 11.58
CA GLU A 18 1.54 -4.14 11.35
C GLU A 18 1.14 -3.05 10.39
N SER A 19 2.04 -2.11 10.15
CA SER A 19 1.73 -0.95 9.32
C SER A 19 1.95 -1.19 7.83
N CYS A 20 2.82 -2.14 7.46
CA CYS A 20 3.30 -2.33 6.09
C CYS A 20 3.88 -1.05 5.46
N SER A 21 4.33 -0.09 6.26
CA SER A 21 4.85 1.21 5.80
C SER A 21 6.10 1.07 4.92
N TRP A 22 6.81 -0.06 5.02
CA TRP A 22 7.94 -0.40 4.16
C TRP A 22 7.58 -0.50 2.66
N PHE A 23 6.30 -0.59 2.28
CA PHE A 23 5.89 -0.47 0.88
C PHE A 23 6.35 0.83 0.25
N ASN A 24 6.43 1.91 1.03
CA ASN A 24 6.80 3.23 0.56
C ASN A 24 8.31 3.44 0.36
N ILE A 25 9.16 2.46 0.70
CA ILE A 25 10.63 2.57 0.51
C ILE A 25 11.16 1.68 -0.62
N MET A 26 10.30 0.92 -1.28
CA MET A 26 10.71 -0.03 -2.31
C MET A 26 10.59 0.54 -3.72
N ASP A 27 9.88 1.63 -3.89
CA ASP A 27 9.52 2.19 -5.19
C ASP A 27 10.39 3.40 -5.61
N ASP A 28 10.05 4.03 -6.71
CA ASP A 28 10.79 5.15 -7.31
C ASP A 28 10.38 6.53 -6.76
N ASP A 29 9.58 6.58 -5.69
CA ASP A 29 9.17 7.84 -5.07
C ASP A 29 10.13 8.31 -3.97
N ILE A 30 11.00 7.43 -3.51
CA ILE A 30 11.97 7.69 -2.45
C ILE A 30 13.42 7.52 -2.93
N SER A 31 14.35 8.19 -2.26
CA SER A 31 15.78 8.02 -2.45
C SER A 31 16.52 8.13 -1.13
N SER A 32 17.69 7.54 -1.03
CA SER A 32 18.57 7.71 0.12
C SER A 32 19.21 9.09 0.11
N VAL A 33 19.40 9.67 1.28
CA VAL A 33 20.09 10.93 1.47
C VAL A 33 21.16 10.79 2.56
N ARG A 34 22.28 11.48 2.39
CA ARG A 34 23.26 11.61 3.47
C ARG A 34 22.73 12.56 4.52
N SER A 35 22.73 12.15 5.78
CA SER A 35 22.18 12.93 6.89
C SER A 35 22.81 14.32 7.01
N GLU A 36 24.09 14.46 6.71
CA GLU A 36 24.79 15.74 6.70
C GLU A 36 24.23 16.73 5.67
N GLN A 37 23.66 16.22 4.59
CA GLN A 37 23.02 17.04 3.55
C GLN A 37 21.62 17.51 3.96
N ALA A 38 20.93 16.72 4.78
CA ALA A 38 19.57 17.01 5.21
C ALA A 38 19.51 17.96 6.42
N SER A 39 20.53 17.98 7.29
CA SER A 39 20.55 18.80 8.48
C SER A 39 20.85 20.30 8.24
N GLY A 40 21.30 20.68 7.07
CA GLY A 40 21.43 22.09 6.63
C GLY A 40 22.40 23.00 7.39
N ASP A 41 22.69 22.71 8.64
CA ASP A 41 23.54 23.50 9.56
C ASP A 41 24.85 22.81 9.94
N GLY A 42 25.09 21.59 9.43
CA GLY A 42 26.28 20.82 9.75
C GLY A 42 26.39 20.31 11.18
N SER A 43 25.33 20.48 11.97
CA SER A 43 25.29 20.07 13.41
C SER A 43 24.99 18.59 13.61
N TRP A 44 25.33 17.76 12.66
CA TRP A 44 25.01 16.35 12.71
C TRP A 44 25.73 15.63 13.86
N THR A 45 24.97 15.03 14.77
CA THR A 45 25.49 14.13 15.78
C THR A 45 25.59 12.72 15.22
N ALA A 46 26.68 12.01 15.52
CA ALA A 46 26.93 10.64 15.08
C ALA A 46 25.66 9.77 15.18
N ARG A 47 25.33 9.07 14.12
CA ARG A 47 24.18 8.15 14.07
C ARG A 47 24.23 7.20 15.24
N ASN A 48 23.10 7.03 15.89
CA ASN A 48 22.97 5.99 16.88
C ASN A 48 22.83 4.64 16.17
N LYS A 49 23.86 3.82 16.23
CA LYS A 49 23.97 2.49 15.60
C LYS A 49 22.74 1.59 15.82
N TYR A 50 22.00 1.80 16.88
CA TYR A 50 20.82 0.99 17.24
C TYR A 50 19.52 1.43 16.57
N TYR A 51 19.50 2.61 15.95
CA TYR A 51 18.30 3.20 15.33
C TYR A 51 18.52 3.56 13.86
N ASP A 52 19.50 2.93 13.22
CA ASP A 52 19.78 3.18 11.81
C ASP A 52 18.68 2.53 10.95
N LEU A 53 17.66 3.32 10.67
CA LEU A 53 16.55 2.93 9.78
C LEU A 53 17.07 2.46 8.43
N HIS A 54 18.10 3.11 7.91
CA HIS A 54 18.70 2.80 6.65
C HIS A 54 19.26 1.36 6.59
N ALA A 55 19.98 0.95 7.65
CA ALA A 55 20.48 -0.43 7.74
C ALA A 55 19.34 -1.44 7.92
N MET A 56 18.32 -1.07 8.69
CA MET A 56 17.17 -1.94 8.96
C MET A 56 16.26 -2.16 7.76
N THR A 57 16.21 -1.22 6.83
CA THR A 57 15.40 -1.28 5.63
C THR A 57 16.19 -1.74 4.40
N TYR A 58 17.45 -2.12 4.57
CA TYR A 58 18.35 -2.49 3.49
C TYR A 58 17.74 -3.51 2.52
N GLY A 59 17.25 -4.64 3.04
CA GLY A 59 16.69 -5.71 2.21
C GLY A 59 15.47 -5.27 1.40
N TYR A 60 14.60 -4.43 1.96
CA TYR A 60 13.47 -3.84 1.23
C TYR A 60 13.94 -2.82 0.19
N TYR A 61 14.76 -1.87 0.62
CA TYR A 61 15.21 -0.75 -0.22
C TYR A 61 16.10 -1.19 -1.38
N THR A 62 16.86 -2.26 -1.20
CA THR A 62 17.77 -2.81 -2.23
C THR A 62 17.21 -4.08 -2.88
N TRP A 63 15.97 -4.44 -2.59
CA TRP A 63 15.24 -5.59 -3.16
C TRP A 63 15.94 -6.95 -3.00
N GLN A 64 16.56 -7.21 -1.84
CA GLN A 64 17.23 -8.46 -1.58
C GLN A 64 16.28 -9.67 -1.60
N GLN A 65 16.83 -10.87 -1.75
CA GLN A 65 16.08 -12.11 -1.65
C GLN A 65 15.43 -12.23 -0.26
N ASP A 66 16.21 -12.09 0.79
CA ASP A 66 15.72 -11.86 2.14
C ASP A 66 15.51 -10.35 2.36
N VAL A 67 14.27 -9.91 2.31
CA VAL A 67 13.91 -8.50 2.49
C VAL A 67 14.19 -7.99 3.91
N THR A 68 14.51 -8.86 4.84
CA THR A 68 14.86 -8.53 6.24
C THR A 68 16.36 -8.43 6.47
N GLU A 69 17.16 -8.71 5.43
CA GLU A 69 18.62 -8.64 5.48
C GLU A 69 19.13 -7.23 5.77
N LYS A 70 20.19 -7.13 6.57
CA LYS A 70 20.99 -5.93 6.80
C LYS A 70 22.25 -5.91 5.93
N PRO A 71 22.92 -4.74 5.79
CA PRO A 71 24.15 -4.61 4.99
C PRO A 71 25.31 -5.51 5.39
N ASP A 72 25.31 -6.03 6.62
CA ASP A 72 26.34 -6.95 7.17
C ASP A 72 25.95 -8.44 7.02
N GLY A 73 24.84 -8.73 6.33
CA GLY A 73 24.32 -10.08 6.13
C GLY A 73 23.56 -10.64 7.34
N SER A 74 23.44 -9.89 8.43
CA SER A 74 22.61 -10.30 9.56
C SER A 74 21.12 -10.01 9.29
N GLN A 75 20.23 -10.76 9.94
CA GLN A 75 18.79 -10.47 9.85
C GLN A 75 18.42 -9.25 10.70
N GLY A 76 17.68 -8.33 10.08
CA GLY A 76 17.08 -7.18 10.76
C GLY A 76 15.82 -7.53 11.51
N PHE A 77 15.02 -8.42 10.94
CA PHE A 77 13.70 -8.79 11.41
C PHE A 77 13.43 -10.28 11.17
N THR A 78 12.29 -10.76 11.61
CA THR A 78 11.81 -12.08 11.22
C THR A 78 10.89 -11.93 10.01
N ASP A 79 11.17 -12.63 8.93
CA ASP A 79 10.45 -12.62 7.66
C ASP A 79 8.97 -13.04 7.78
N ASN A 80 8.66 -13.85 8.78
CA ASN A 80 7.34 -14.44 8.97
C ASN A 80 6.31 -13.51 9.65
N THR A 81 6.74 -12.35 10.14
CA THR A 81 5.84 -11.47 10.92
C THR A 81 4.62 -11.04 10.11
N THR A 82 4.82 -10.49 8.90
CA THR A 82 3.72 -10.04 8.06
C THR A 82 2.78 -11.18 7.66
N TRP A 83 3.33 -12.32 7.27
CA TRP A 83 2.55 -13.51 6.92
C TRP A 83 1.71 -14.01 8.11
N ASN A 84 2.35 -14.21 9.24
CA ASN A 84 1.68 -14.75 10.44
C ASN A 84 0.61 -13.80 10.98
N ASP A 85 0.90 -12.50 11.01
CA ASP A 85 -0.05 -11.49 11.49
C ASP A 85 -1.28 -11.41 10.59
N LEU A 86 -1.12 -11.45 9.27
CA LEU A 86 -2.23 -11.44 8.33
C LEU A 86 -3.10 -12.71 8.45
N TYR A 87 -2.49 -13.89 8.55
CA TYR A 87 -3.23 -15.13 8.75
C TYR A 87 -3.90 -15.21 10.13
N ALA A 88 -3.27 -14.70 11.19
CA ALA A 88 -3.92 -14.58 12.49
C ALA A 88 -5.17 -13.71 12.42
N ARG A 89 -5.10 -12.57 11.72
CA ARG A 89 -6.25 -11.67 11.50
C ARG A 89 -7.33 -12.32 10.65
N ILE A 90 -6.96 -13.04 9.59
CA ILE A 90 -7.91 -13.84 8.80
C ILE A 90 -8.61 -14.87 9.70
N ASN A 91 -7.86 -15.55 10.57
CA ASN A 91 -8.46 -16.50 11.49
C ASN A 91 -9.45 -15.83 12.46
N TYR A 92 -9.15 -14.63 12.98
CA TYR A 92 -10.10 -13.87 13.79
C TYR A 92 -11.37 -13.51 13.01
N THR A 93 -11.24 -13.14 11.73
CA THR A 93 -12.43 -12.89 10.91
C THR A 93 -13.26 -14.15 10.68
N ASN A 94 -12.62 -15.31 10.50
CA ASN A 94 -13.31 -16.59 10.38
C ASN A 94 -14.07 -16.96 11.66
N VAL A 95 -13.43 -16.78 12.84
CA VAL A 95 -14.10 -17.00 14.13
C VAL A 95 -15.33 -16.11 14.28
N ILE A 96 -15.22 -14.82 13.95
CA ILE A 96 -16.34 -13.89 14.04
C ILE A 96 -17.49 -14.29 13.11
N LEU A 97 -17.18 -14.70 11.88
CA LEU A 97 -18.22 -15.14 10.92
C LEU A 97 -18.90 -16.42 11.39
N ASP A 98 -18.13 -17.41 11.85
CA ASP A 98 -18.64 -18.69 12.36
C ASP A 98 -19.57 -18.48 13.55
N GLU A 99 -19.13 -17.69 14.54
CA GLU A 99 -19.95 -17.34 15.71
C GLU A 99 -21.21 -16.54 15.34
N LEU A 100 -21.13 -15.62 14.38
CA LEU A 100 -22.28 -14.85 13.94
C LEU A 100 -23.32 -15.70 13.20
N ASP A 101 -22.90 -16.73 12.49
CA ASP A 101 -23.82 -17.65 11.82
C ASP A 101 -24.70 -18.41 12.82
N GLU A 102 -24.17 -18.76 14.00
CA GLU A 102 -24.90 -19.41 15.09
C GLU A 102 -25.86 -18.48 15.85
N ILE A 103 -25.67 -17.14 15.77
CA ILE A 103 -26.50 -16.18 16.49
C ILE A 103 -27.82 -15.95 15.76
N THR A 104 -28.94 -16.24 16.44
CA THR A 104 -30.26 -15.79 16.02
C THR A 104 -30.56 -14.44 16.68
N PRO A 105 -30.78 -13.36 15.92
CA PRO A 105 -31.10 -12.06 16.50
C PRO A 105 -32.45 -12.08 17.28
N ASP A 106 -32.48 -11.48 18.45
CA ASP A 106 -33.71 -11.41 19.29
C ASP A 106 -34.70 -10.38 18.76
N ASN A 107 -34.24 -9.38 18.03
CA ASN A 107 -35.03 -8.27 17.50
C ASN A 107 -34.33 -7.60 16.29
N GLU A 108 -35.03 -6.71 15.62
CA GLU A 108 -34.55 -5.97 14.45
C GLU A 108 -33.23 -5.20 14.72
N ARG A 109 -33.09 -4.60 15.90
CA ARG A 109 -31.86 -3.86 16.25
C ARG A 109 -30.65 -4.79 16.32
N ASP A 110 -30.81 -5.99 16.82
CA ASP A 110 -29.73 -6.96 16.92
C ASP A 110 -29.41 -7.56 15.54
N GLU A 111 -30.41 -7.71 14.67
CA GLU A 111 -30.22 -8.09 13.27
C GLU A 111 -29.41 -7.02 12.50
N LEU A 112 -29.76 -5.74 12.65
CA LEU A 112 -29.03 -4.64 12.03
C LEU A 112 -27.56 -4.58 12.50
N LYS A 113 -27.30 -4.82 13.80
CA LYS A 113 -25.93 -4.90 14.34
C LYS A 113 -25.18 -6.11 13.79
N LYS A 114 -25.83 -7.29 13.75
CA LYS A 114 -25.25 -8.51 13.19
C LYS A 114 -24.78 -8.24 11.75
N ASN A 115 -25.65 -7.70 10.91
CA ASN A 115 -25.32 -7.37 9.53
C ASN A 115 -24.14 -6.38 9.45
N ARG A 116 -24.10 -5.33 10.25
CA ARG A 116 -23.00 -4.39 10.28
C ARG A 116 -21.67 -5.07 10.65
N ILE A 117 -21.65 -5.91 11.67
CA ILE A 117 -20.44 -6.63 12.11
C ILE A 117 -19.99 -7.61 11.01
N MET A 118 -20.92 -8.31 10.37
CA MET A 118 -20.61 -9.18 9.24
C MET A 118 -19.99 -8.39 8.10
N GLY A 119 -20.54 -7.21 7.74
CA GLY A 119 -20.01 -6.35 6.70
C GLY A 119 -18.58 -5.90 6.97
N GLU A 120 -18.28 -5.46 8.21
CA GLU A 120 -16.92 -5.11 8.63
C GLU A 120 -15.98 -6.32 8.56
N THR A 121 -16.45 -7.49 8.96
CA THR A 121 -15.63 -8.71 9.02
C THR A 121 -15.28 -9.24 7.62
N TYR A 122 -16.24 -9.27 6.71
CA TYR A 122 -15.99 -9.63 5.30
C TYR A 122 -15.03 -8.65 4.63
N PHE A 123 -15.20 -7.34 4.86
CA PHE A 123 -14.27 -6.33 4.37
C PHE A 123 -12.83 -6.60 4.83
N LEU A 124 -12.63 -6.83 6.13
CA LEU A 124 -11.31 -7.07 6.70
C LEU A 124 -10.68 -8.34 6.15
N ARG A 125 -11.44 -9.43 6.02
CA ARG A 125 -10.93 -10.67 5.46
C ARG A 125 -10.49 -10.49 4.00
N ALA A 126 -11.30 -9.83 3.21
CA ALA A 126 -10.97 -9.48 1.82
C ALA A 126 -9.70 -8.64 1.73
N GLN A 127 -9.57 -7.60 2.57
CA GLN A 127 -8.38 -6.75 2.61
C GLN A 127 -7.12 -7.54 2.96
N PHE A 128 -7.18 -8.42 3.96
CA PHE A 128 -6.02 -9.22 4.35
C PHE A 128 -5.59 -10.22 3.27
N PHE A 129 -6.54 -10.88 2.62
CA PHE A 129 -6.23 -11.72 1.47
C PHE A 129 -5.69 -10.93 0.28
N PHE A 130 -6.20 -9.73 0.04
CA PHE A 130 -5.71 -8.85 -1.02
C PHE A 130 -4.23 -8.45 -0.78
N ILE A 131 -3.87 -8.13 0.47
CA ILE A 131 -2.48 -7.84 0.84
C ILE A 131 -1.62 -9.08 0.65
N LEU A 132 -2.01 -10.24 1.18
CA LEU A 132 -1.28 -11.49 1.04
C LEU A 132 -1.04 -11.84 -0.44
N ALA A 133 -2.07 -11.77 -1.28
CA ALA A 133 -1.95 -12.07 -2.70
C ALA A 133 -0.98 -11.11 -3.40
N ASN A 134 -1.00 -9.82 -3.03
CA ASN A 134 -0.12 -8.84 -3.64
C ASN A 134 1.33 -8.90 -3.13
N LEU A 135 1.60 -9.53 -1.98
CA LEU A 135 2.95 -9.75 -1.49
C LEU A 135 3.54 -11.08 -1.96
N TYR A 136 2.76 -12.15 -1.86
CA TYR A 136 3.27 -13.53 -1.97
C TYR A 136 2.81 -14.28 -3.24
N ALA A 137 2.19 -13.59 -4.20
CA ALA A 137 1.94 -14.13 -5.52
C ALA A 137 2.44 -13.17 -6.59
N ALA A 138 2.65 -13.66 -7.81
CA ALA A 138 2.98 -12.82 -8.96
C ALA A 138 1.86 -11.79 -9.23
N PRO A 139 2.15 -10.65 -9.90
CA PRO A 139 1.11 -9.70 -10.27
C PRO A 139 0.00 -10.37 -11.11
N TYR A 140 -1.24 -9.95 -10.87
CA TYR A 140 -2.37 -10.54 -11.57
C TYR A 140 -2.31 -10.23 -13.08
N ALA A 141 -2.15 -11.29 -13.87
CA ALA A 141 -2.27 -11.24 -15.32
C ALA A 141 -3.40 -12.17 -15.73
N PRO A 142 -4.44 -11.70 -16.44
CA PRO A 142 -5.63 -12.50 -16.77
C PRO A 142 -5.30 -13.82 -17.45
N GLU A 143 -4.26 -13.83 -18.28
CA GLU A 143 -3.86 -15.00 -19.07
C GLU A 143 -3.24 -16.14 -18.24
N THR A 144 -2.70 -15.82 -17.06
CA THR A 144 -1.96 -16.79 -16.23
C THR A 144 -2.54 -16.98 -14.83
N ALA A 145 -3.48 -16.13 -14.40
CA ALA A 145 -4.02 -16.15 -13.04
C ALA A 145 -4.59 -17.51 -12.60
N ALA A 146 -5.17 -18.28 -13.54
CA ALA A 146 -5.73 -19.60 -13.28
C ALA A 146 -4.68 -20.70 -12.99
N THR A 147 -3.41 -20.42 -13.30
CA THR A 147 -2.29 -21.35 -13.07
C THR A 147 -1.23 -20.80 -12.13
N THR A 148 -1.23 -19.50 -11.89
CA THR A 148 -0.31 -18.84 -10.94
C THR A 148 -0.66 -19.22 -9.51
N LEU A 149 0.30 -19.80 -8.78
CA LEU A 149 0.11 -20.10 -7.36
C LEU A 149 0.14 -18.83 -6.54
N ALA A 150 -0.85 -18.68 -5.68
CA ALA A 150 -0.96 -17.57 -4.75
C ALA A 150 -0.76 -18.06 -3.29
N VAL A 151 -1.72 -17.82 -2.44
CA VAL A 151 -1.65 -18.13 -1.01
C VAL A 151 -2.74 -19.12 -0.61
N PRO A 152 -2.59 -19.86 0.50
CA PRO A 152 -3.65 -20.71 1.03
C PRO A 152 -4.92 -19.92 1.36
N LEU A 153 -6.07 -20.41 0.96
CA LEU A 153 -7.36 -19.86 1.36
C LEU A 153 -7.84 -20.51 2.67
N LYS A 154 -7.56 -19.87 3.79
CA LYS A 154 -8.06 -20.26 5.12
C LYS A 154 -9.41 -19.57 5.37
N LEU A 155 -10.51 -20.35 5.28
CA LEU A 155 -11.88 -19.82 5.36
C LEU A 155 -12.65 -20.28 6.59
N THR A 156 -12.07 -21.14 7.40
CA THR A 156 -12.67 -21.65 8.64
C THR A 156 -11.79 -21.35 9.85
N PRO A 157 -12.34 -21.26 11.07
CA PRO A 157 -11.54 -21.08 12.30
C PRO A 157 -10.77 -22.35 12.70
N TYR A 158 -11.15 -23.49 12.15
CA TYR A 158 -10.61 -24.80 12.54
C TYR A 158 -9.36 -25.16 11.75
N VAL A 159 -8.54 -26.00 12.35
CA VAL A 159 -7.41 -26.63 11.64
C VAL A 159 -7.96 -27.74 10.73
N GLU A 160 -7.70 -27.60 9.45
CA GLU A 160 -8.09 -28.58 8.43
C GLU A 160 -6.84 -29.33 7.97
N HIS A 161 -6.94 -30.66 7.88
CA HIS A 161 -5.89 -31.50 7.35
C HIS A 161 -6.41 -32.26 6.14
N ASP A 162 -5.79 -32.03 5.01
CA ASP A 162 -6.04 -32.82 3.79
C ASP A 162 -5.27 -34.15 3.88
N LYS A 163 -5.99 -35.22 4.23
CA LYS A 163 -5.40 -36.55 4.41
C LYS A 163 -4.89 -37.16 3.12
N GLU A 164 -5.38 -36.75 1.96
CA GLU A 164 -4.93 -37.25 0.67
C GLU A 164 -3.59 -36.64 0.27
N LYS A 165 -3.38 -35.36 0.61
CA LYS A 165 -2.15 -34.63 0.32
C LYS A 165 -1.15 -34.63 1.48
N ASP A 166 -1.56 -35.12 2.64
CA ASP A 166 -0.78 -35.10 3.89
C ASP A 166 -0.25 -33.69 4.26
N THR A 167 -1.13 -32.69 4.09
CA THR A 167 -0.85 -31.27 4.31
C THR A 167 -2.03 -30.55 4.93
N GLN A 168 -1.77 -29.48 5.68
CA GLN A 168 -2.78 -28.57 6.21
C GLN A 168 -2.97 -27.35 5.31
N PHE A 169 -1.93 -26.96 4.57
CA PHE A 169 -1.91 -25.75 3.77
C PHE A 169 -1.50 -26.04 2.34
N THR A 170 -2.30 -25.62 1.40
CA THR A 170 -2.02 -25.72 -0.04
C THR A 170 -2.20 -24.36 -0.67
N ARG A 171 -1.25 -23.94 -1.48
CA ARG A 171 -1.38 -22.71 -2.27
C ARG A 171 -2.53 -22.85 -3.24
N THR A 172 -3.38 -21.84 -3.27
CA THR A 172 -4.52 -21.73 -4.18
C THR A 172 -4.09 -20.90 -5.40
N THR A 173 -4.74 -21.09 -6.53
CA THR A 173 -4.47 -20.26 -7.72
C THR A 173 -4.90 -18.81 -7.51
N LEU A 174 -4.24 -17.91 -8.19
CA LEU A 174 -4.41 -16.46 -7.99
C LEU A 174 -5.83 -16.00 -8.34
N ASP A 175 -6.41 -16.55 -9.42
CA ASP A 175 -7.80 -16.29 -9.82
C ASP A 175 -8.81 -16.66 -8.71
N ARG A 176 -8.60 -17.81 -8.04
CA ARG A 176 -9.48 -18.25 -6.95
C ARG A 176 -9.34 -17.38 -5.69
N VAL A 177 -8.12 -16.91 -5.39
CA VAL A 177 -7.91 -15.98 -4.27
C VAL A 177 -8.62 -14.66 -4.56
N TYR A 178 -8.48 -14.12 -5.76
CA TYR A 178 -9.17 -12.89 -6.15
C TYR A 178 -10.69 -13.05 -6.22
N ALA A 179 -11.18 -14.21 -6.69
CA ALA A 179 -12.61 -14.52 -6.64
C ALA A 179 -13.13 -14.47 -5.19
N ARG A 180 -12.41 -15.06 -4.23
CA ARG A 180 -12.80 -15.00 -2.80
C ARG A 180 -12.79 -13.57 -2.26
N ILE A 181 -11.79 -12.77 -2.62
CA ILE A 181 -11.72 -11.35 -2.23
C ILE A 181 -12.96 -10.59 -2.74
N ILE A 182 -13.33 -10.81 -4.00
CA ILE A 182 -14.52 -10.18 -4.61
C ILE A 182 -15.80 -10.62 -3.91
N GLU A 183 -15.96 -11.93 -3.66
CA GLU A 183 -17.12 -12.46 -2.95
C GLU A 183 -17.26 -11.86 -1.56
N ASP A 184 -16.18 -11.76 -0.80
CA ASP A 184 -16.17 -11.16 0.53
C ASP A 184 -16.53 -9.67 0.47
N LEU A 185 -15.99 -8.90 -0.50
CA LEU A 185 -16.33 -7.48 -0.66
C LEU A 185 -17.78 -7.26 -1.08
N GLN A 186 -18.30 -8.08 -1.98
CA GLN A 186 -19.71 -8.01 -2.39
C GLN A 186 -20.63 -8.36 -1.22
N GLU A 187 -20.28 -9.37 -0.42
CA GLU A 187 -21.06 -9.69 0.79
C GLU A 187 -20.94 -8.58 1.83
N SER A 188 -19.76 -7.99 1.99
CA SER A 188 -19.58 -6.81 2.84
C SER A 188 -20.52 -5.67 2.47
N VAL A 189 -20.60 -5.31 1.17
CA VAL A 189 -21.52 -4.27 0.69
C VAL A 189 -22.97 -4.63 0.99
N ARG A 190 -23.40 -5.89 0.69
CA ARG A 190 -24.76 -6.37 0.99
C ARG A 190 -25.10 -6.32 2.48
N CYS A 191 -24.13 -6.67 3.32
CA CYS A 191 -24.30 -6.62 4.78
C CYS A 191 -24.44 -5.19 5.28
N PHE A 192 -23.65 -4.24 4.77
CA PHE A 192 -23.80 -2.83 5.12
C PHE A 192 -25.14 -2.24 4.66
N GLU A 193 -25.69 -2.67 3.52
CA GLU A 193 -27.01 -2.24 3.04
C GLU A 193 -28.14 -2.68 3.94
N ARG A 194 -27.98 -3.81 4.61
CA ARG A 194 -28.95 -4.37 5.57
C ARG A 194 -28.61 -4.06 7.01
N GLY A 195 -27.46 -3.42 7.24
CA GLY A 195 -26.92 -3.18 8.56
C GLY A 195 -27.34 -1.86 9.19
N GLU A 196 -26.94 -1.70 10.42
CA GLU A 196 -27.12 -0.48 11.20
C GLU A 196 -26.30 0.68 10.59
N VAL A 197 -26.94 1.81 10.34
CA VAL A 197 -26.26 3.06 9.98
C VAL A 197 -25.70 3.70 11.26
N VAL A 198 -24.38 3.86 11.30
CA VAL A 198 -23.70 4.48 12.44
C VAL A 198 -23.69 5.99 12.27
N SER A 199 -24.28 6.73 13.20
CA SER A 199 -24.45 8.19 13.13
C SER A 199 -23.14 8.99 13.34
N TYR A 200 -22.05 8.31 13.70
CA TYR A 200 -20.76 8.95 13.92
C TYR A 200 -19.67 8.29 13.08
N ARG A 201 -18.83 9.10 12.47
CA ARG A 201 -17.73 8.65 11.65
C ARG A 201 -16.59 8.09 12.51
N LYS A 202 -16.14 6.89 12.17
CA LYS A 202 -14.97 6.23 12.74
C LYS A 202 -14.14 5.62 11.61
N ILE A 203 -13.10 6.31 11.19
CA ILE A 203 -12.28 5.89 10.03
C ILE A 203 -11.58 4.54 10.22
N TYR A 204 -11.41 4.08 11.45
CA TYR A 204 -10.85 2.74 11.74
C TYR A 204 -11.89 1.61 11.66
N ARG A 205 -13.14 1.93 11.35
CA ARG A 205 -14.20 0.96 11.09
C ARG A 205 -14.58 1.00 9.62
N ALA A 206 -14.64 -0.19 9.01
CA ALA A 206 -15.08 -0.30 7.63
C ALA A 206 -16.55 0.16 7.50
N ASN A 207 -16.87 0.65 6.32
CA ASN A 207 -18.18 1.09 5.92
C ASN A 207 -18.44 0.67 4.45
N LYS A 208 -19.65 0.91 3.97
CA LYS A 208 -20.06 0.53 2.62
C LYS A 208 -19.19 1.20 1.55
N GLU A 209 -18.86 2.47 1.75
CA GLU A 209 -18.05 3.27 0.83
C GLU A 209 -16.62 2.69 0.71
N ALA A 210 -16.02 2.32 1.85
CA ALA A 210 -14.70 1.68 1.87
C ALA A 210 -14.73 0.31 1.17
N ALA A 211 -15.77 -0.50 1.38
CA ALA A 211 -15.92 -1.81 0.74
C ALA A 211 -16.08 -1.65 -0.79
N GLN A 212 -16.89 -0.72 -1.24
CA GLN A 212 -17.11 -0.46 -2.65
C GLN A 212 -15.87 0.11 -3.34
N LEU A 213 -15.13 0.99 -2.65
CA LEU A 213 -13.87 1.52 -3.16
C LEU A 213 -12.80 0.43 -3.30
N LEU A 214 -12.64 -0.42 -2.26
CA LEU A 214 -11.70 -1.53 -2.33
C LEU A 214 -12.07 -2.53 -3.44
N LEU A 215 -13.36 -2.79 -3.66
CA LEU A 215 -13.83 -3.63 -4.76
C LEU A 215 -13.39 -3.05 -6.13
N SER A 216 -13.49 -1.74 -6.32
CA SER A 216 -13.00 -1.09 -7.55
C SER A 216 -11.50 -1.25 -7.74
N ARG A 217 -10.70 -1.13 -6.65
CA ARG A 217 -9.25 -1.36 -6.66
C ARG A 217 -8.93 -2.81 -7.04
N VAL A 218 -9.65 -3.78 -6.49
CA VAL A 218 -9.44 -5.22 -6.77
C VAL A 218 -9.64 -5.50 -8.26
N TYR A 219 -10.76 -5.05 -8.86
CA TYR A 219 -11.00 -5.21 -10.28
C TYR A 219 -9.96 -4.50 -11.16
N LEU A 220 -9.51 -3.30 -10.74
CA LEU A 220 -8.45 -2.58 -11.42
C LEU A 220 -7.14 -3.39 -11.46
N TYR A 221 -6.78 -4.05 -10.35
CA TYR A 221 -5.60 -4.92 -10.26
C TYR A 221 -5.73 -6.17 -11.13
N MET A 222 -6.96 -6.67 -11.32
CA MET A 222 -7.26 -7.81 -12.21
C MET A 222 -7.25 -7.43 -13.69
N GLN A 223 -7.14 -6.14 -14.02
CA GLN A 223 -7.35 -5.62 -15.38
C GLN A 223 -8.79 -5.88 -15.91
N ASP A 224 -9.73 -6.09 -15.00
CA ASP A 224 -11.15 -6.21 -15.32
C ASP A 224 -11.78 -4.80 -15.38
N TRP A 225 -11.49 -4.10 -16.46
CA TRP A 225 -11.79 -2.68 -16.62
C TRP A 225 -13.27 -2.36 -16.56
N GLU A 226 -14.12 -3.23 -17.09
CA GLU A 226 -15.59 -3.05 -17.05
C GLU A 226 -16.12 -3.14 -15.61
N ASN A 227 -15.72 -4.14 -14.85
CA ASN A 227 -16.12 -4.27 -13.46
C ASN A 227 -15.45 -3.22 -12.56
N ALA A 228 -14.21 -2.81 -12.86
CA ALA A 228 -13.54 -1.70 -12.17
C ALA A 228 -14.31 -0.40 -12.36
N ARG A 229 -14.72 -0.08 -13.62
CA ARG A 229 -15.55 1.08 -13.95
C ARG A 229 -16.88 1.04 -13.21
N MET A 230 -17.59 -0.09 -13.29
CA MET A 230 -18.89 -0.24 -12.62
C MET A 230 -18.79 -0.10 -11.09
N ALA A 231 -17.76 -0.70 -10.48
CA ALA A 231 -17.55 -0.60 -9.04
C ALA A 231 -17.18 0.83 -8.62
N ALA A 232 -16.33 1.52 -9.39
CA ALA A 232 -15.97 2.91 -9.15
C ALA A 232 -17.16 3.85 -9.36
N GLU A 233 -17.99 3.61 -10.39
CA GLU A 233 -19.24 4.37 -10.61
C GLU A 233 -20.21 4.21 -9.45
N ASN A 234 -20.40 2.98 -8.96
CA ASN A 234 -21.25 2.72 -7.80
C ASN A 234 -20.73 3.44 -6.55
N PHE A 235 -19.40 3.46 -6.36
CA PHE A 235 -18.76 4.22 -5.29
C PHE A 235 -19.03 5.73 -5.42
N LEU A 236 -18.83 6.31 -6.60
CA LEU A 236 -19.00 7.76 -6.84
C LEU A 236 -20.46 8.22 -6.79
N LYS A 237 -21.44 7.29 -6.87
CA LYS A 237 -22.85 7.59 -6.63
C LYS A 237 -23.25 7.63 -5.15
N MET A 238 -22.35 7.22 -4.25
CA MET A 238 -22.56 7.36 -2.82
C MET A 238 -22.33 8.80 -2.36
N ASP A 239 -22.64 9.09 -1.10
CA ASP A 239 -22.41 10.41 -0.49
C ASP A 239 -20.91 10.59 -0.16
N VAL A 240 -20.10 10.78 -1.20
CA VAL A 240 -18.65 10.99 -1.11
C VAL A 240 -18.25 12.26 -1.85
N THR A 241 -17.34 13.01 -1.26
CA THR A 241 -16.96 14.34 -1.78
C THR A 241 -15.44 14.48 -1.82
N LEU A 242 -14.92 15.06 -2.90
CA LEU A 242 -13.54 15.56 -2.96
C LEU A 242 -13.45 16.89 -2.23
N GLU A 243 -12.48 16.99 -1.33
CA GLU A 243 -12.19 18.23 -0.61
C GLU A 243 -11.26 19.15 -1.43
N PRO A 244 -11.56 20.45 -1.52
CA PRO A 244 -10.68 21.40 -2.19
C PRO A 244 -9.41 21.63 -1.36
N MET A 245 -8.28 21.11 -1.81
CA MET A 245 -7.02 21.17 -1.07
C MET A 245 -6.54 22.61 -0.80
N GLY A 246 -6.96 23.56 -1.63
CA GLY A 246 -6.68 24.98 -1.42
C GLY A 246 -7.18 25.55 -0.09
N ASP A 247 -8.17 24.91 0.53
CA ASP A 247 -8.72 25.31 1.83
C ASP A 247 -7.86 24.83 3.01
N PHE A 248 -6.87 23.96 2.75
CA PHE A 248 -6.00 23.33 3.75
C PHE A 248 -4.54 23.84 3.71
N LEU A 249 -4.27 25.01 3.16
CA LEU A 249 -2.90 25.53 2.98
C LEU A 249 -2.16 25.79 4.31
N THR A 250 -2.89 25.90 5.40
CA THR A 250 -2.33 26.17 6.74
C THR A 250 -2.50 25.00 7.72
N SER A 251 -3.05 23.87 7.24
CA SER A 251 -3.28 22.68 8.06
C SER A 251 -2.99 21.41 7.24
N PRO A 252 -2.66 20.28 7.88
CA PRO A 252 -2.47 19.02 7.17
C PRO A 252 -3.75 18.61 6.42
N PHE A 253 -3.59 18.18 5.16
CA PHE A 253 -4.73 17.73 4.35
C PHE A 253 -5.18 16.31 4.71
N ILE A 254 -4.24 15.38 4.89
CA ILE A 254 -4.56 13.97 5.18
C ILE A 254 -4.66 13.79 6.70
N THR A 255 -5.87 13.87 7.22
CA THR A 255 -6.19 13.72 8.65
C THR A 255 -7.45 12.88 8.87
N GLU A 256 -7.70 12.44 10.10
CA GLU A 256 -8.94 11.73 10.45
C GLU A 256 -10.21 12.59 10.26
N ASP A 257 -10.07 13.92 10.27
CA ASP A 257 -11.19 14.86 10.13
C ASP A 257 -11.51 15.16 8.66
N ASN A 258 -10.59 14.86 7.74
CA ASN A 258 -10.83 15.07 6.32
C ASN A 258 -11.87 14.07 5.79
N SER A 259 -12.94 14.57 5.18
CA SER A 259 -14.07 13.75 4.71
C SER A 259 -13.68 12.79 3.57
N GLU A 260 -12.58 13.06 2.86
CA GLU A 260 -12.05 12.11 1.87
C GLU A 260 -11.52 10.81 2.47
N VAL A 261 -11.06 10.80 3.73
CA VAL A 261 -10.52 9.59 4.36
C VAL A 261 -11.66 8.72 4.85
N LEU A 262 -11.95 7.63 4.16
CA LEU A 262 -13.06 6.72 4.45
C LEU A 262 -12.71 5.63 5.45
N PHE A 263 -11.46 5.13 5.35
CA PHE A 263 -10.98 4.04 6.19
C PHE A 263 -9.46 4.11 6.37
N SER A 264 -9.03 3.96 7.62
CA SER A 264 -7.62 3.82 7.99
C SER A 264 -7.51 3.07 9.31
N GLN A 265 -6.68 2.03 9.37
CA GLN A 265 -6.57 1.16 10.54
C GLN A 265 -5.41 1.48 11.48
N SER A 266 -4.48 2.32 11.08
CA SER A 266 -3.29 2.64 11.84
C SER A 266 -3.15 4.14 12.03
N SER A 267 -2.47 4.53 13.08
CA SER A 267 -1.98 5.89 13.31
C SER A 267 -0.48 6.01 13.03
N GLN A 268 0.13 4.97 12.47
CA GLN A 268 1.56 4.92 12.20
C GLN A 268 1.81 5.18 10.72
N HIS A 269 2.85 5.95 10.45
CA HIS A 269 3.30 6.19 9.08
C HIS A 269 4.81 6.38 9.02
N LEU A 270 5.39 6.04 7.89
CA LEU A 270 6.82 6.07 7.67
C LEU A 270 7.39 7.50 7.77
N GLN A 271 6.59 8.50 7.45
CA GLN A 271 6.96 9.91 7.56
C GLN A 271 7.53 10.25 8.94
N ASN A 272 6.95 9.74 10.04
CA ASN A 272 7.44 9.99 11.41
C ASN A 272 8.88 9.53 11.61
N VAL A 273 9.32 8.60 10.79
CA VAL A 273 10.68 8.04 10.83
C VAL A 273 11.57 8.73 9.81
N LEU A 274 11.04 9.06 8.64
CA LEU A 274 11.80 9.69 7.56
C LEU A 274 12.12 11.17 7.81
N THR A 275 11.28 11.86 8.59
CA THR A 275 11.44 13.30 8.92
C THR A 275 12.06 13.55 10.29
N ALA A 276 12.56 12.52 10.98
CA ALA A 276 13.32 12.65 12.21
C ALA A 276 14.56 13.54 12.01
N GLU A 277 15.21 13.95 13.09
CA GLU A 277 16.34 14.89 13.11
C GLU A 277 17.50 14.55 12.16
N ALA A 278 17.61 13.29 11.73
CA ALA A 278 18.59 12.82 10.74
C ALA A 278 17.95 11.84 9.76
N PRO A 279 17.23 12.31 8.76
CA PRO A 279 16.54 11.43 7.80
C PRO A 279 17.52 10.64 6.94
N ASP A 280 17.24 9.34 6.78
CA ASP A 280 18.00 8.46 5.89
C ASP A 280 17.49 8.49 4.44
N PHE A 281 16.25 8.94 4.28
CA PHE A 281 15.54 8.97 3.02
C PHE A 281 14.96 10.35 2.74
N CYS A 282 14.82 10.64 1.46
CA CYS A 282 14.15 11.84 0.96
C CYS A 282 13.22 11.48 -0.21
N VAL A 283 12.38 12.41 -0.58
CA VAL A 283 11.55 12.31 -1.78
C VAL A 283 12.45 12.28 -3.00
N SER A 284 12.20 11.37 -3.94
CA SER A 284 12.97 11.31 -5.18
C SER A 284 12.75 12.57 -6.01
N SER A 285 13.80 13.04 -6.68
CA SER A 285 13.70 14.18 -7.57
C SER A 285 12.78 13.91 -8.77
N ASP A 286 12.60 12.64 -9.12
CA ASP A 286 11.71 12.18 -10.18
C ASP A 286 10.24 12.41 -9.81
N LEU A 287 9.85 12.10 -8.59
CA LEU A 287 8.51 12.43 -8.08
C LEU A 287 8.33 13.94 -7.91
N TYR A 288 9.28 14.61 -7.24
CA TYR A 288 9.14 16.03 -6.89
C TYR A 288 8.92 16.93 -8.13
N ARG A 289 9.59 16.62 -9.24
CA ARG A 289 9.48 17.38 -10.50
C ARG A 289 8.14 17.25 -11.21
N LEU A 290 7.28 16.32 -10.84
CA LEU A 290 5.95 16.17 -11.42
C LEU A 290 4.99 17.28 -11.00
N TYR A 291 5.31 18.01 -9.94
CA TYR A 291 4.42 19.04 -9.39
C TYR A 291 4.82 20.42 -9.88
N ASP A 292 3.82 21.21 -10.31
CA ASP A 292 3.99 22.64 -10.49
C ASP A 292 4.07 23.31 -9.12
N ALA A 293 5.28 23.71 -8.72
CA ALA A 293 5.54 24.30 -7.42
C ALA A 293 4.75 25.61 -7.15
N ALA A 294 4.26 26.27 -8.19
CA ALA A 294 3.51 27.52 -8.05
C ALA A 294 2.01 27.29 -7.84
N ASN A 295 1.44 26.25 -8.45
CA ASN A 295 0.00 26.10 -8.54
C ASN A 295 -0.52 24.76 -7.99
N ASP A 296 0.30 23.70 -7.93
CA ASP A 296 -0.13 22.41 -7.39
C ASP A 296 -0.04 22.42 -5.85
N TYR A 297 -1.18 22.46 -5.18
CA TYR A 297 -1.27 22.52 -3.71
C TYR A 297 -0.62 21.33 -3.03
N ARG A 298 -0.48 20.19 -3.73
CA ARG A 298 0.20 18.98 -3.23
C ARG A 298 1.70 19.16 -3.03
N ILE A 299 2.28 20.27 -3.46
CA ILE A 299 3.65 20.63 -3.08
C ILE A 299 3.82 20.69 -1.55
N SER A 300 2.73 20.95 -0.80
CA SER A 300 2.68 20.88 0.66
C SER A 300 2.89 19.48 1.24
N PHE A 301 2.79 18.42 0.42
CA PHE A 301 3.17 17.07 0.82
C PHE A 301 4.67 16.91 1.07
N PHE A 302 5.44 17.95 0.74
CA PHE A 302 6.88 17.92 0.84
C PHE A 302 7.39 19.14 1.60
N GLN A 303 8.34 18.89 2.52
CA GLN A 303 9.09 19.93 3.20
C GLN A 303 10.49 20.01 2.60
N ARG A 304 10.83 21.15 2.00
CA ARG A 304 12.21 21.39 1.57
C ARG A 304 13.09 21.68 2.75
N VAL A 305 14.21 20.97 2.82
CA VAL A 305 15.26 21.18 3.79
C VAL A 305 16.55 21.54 3.06
N SER A 306 17.27 22.53 3.56
CA SER A 306 18.51 23.10 3.01
C SER A 306 18.41 23.75 1.62
N SER A 307 19.50 24.46 1.23
CA SER A 307 19.66 25.06 -0.08
C SER A 307 19.77 24.04 -1.23
N ASP A 308 19.93 22.74 -0.92
CA ASP A 308 20.33 21.70 -1.88
C ASP A 308 19.19 20.93 -2.52
N SER A 309 17.97 21.45 -2.45
CA SER A 309 16.82 20.84 -3.14
C SER A 309 16.34 19.48 -2.60
N ILE A 310 16.74 19.11 -1.38
CA ILE A 310 16.23 17.91 -0.70
C ILE A 310 14.81 18.20 -0.21
N ALA A 311 13.90 17.28 -0.51
CA ALA A 311 12.54 17.31 -0.03
C ALA A 311 12.25 16.10 0.87
N LEU A 312 11.68 16.35 2.04
CA LEU A 312 11.21 15.31 2.95
C LEU A 312 9.71 15.14 2.82
N VAL A 313 9.21 13.95 3.16
CA VAL A 313 7.77 13.69 3.18
C VAL A 313 7.14 14.51 4.31
N ASN A 314 6.08 15.25 3.97
CA ASN A 314 5.28 16.08 4.88
C ASN A 314 3.77 15.90 4.65
N LYS A 315 3.36 14.73 4.20
CA LYS A 315 1.99 14.47 3.77
C LYS A 315 1.03 14.26 4.94
N PHE A 316 1.55 13.72 6.05
CA PHE A 316 0.78 13.35 7.22
C PHE A 316 1.13 14.26 8.40
N PRO A 317 0.19 14.51 9.34
CA PRO A 317 0.47 15.32 10.51
C PRO A 317 1.53 14.67 11.42
N MET A 318 2.46 15.49 11.90
CA MET A 318 3.57 15.09 12.80
C MET A 318 3.29 15.35 14.28
N ASP A 319 2.17 16.01 14.58
CA ASP A 319 1.86 16.41 15.95
C ASP A 319 1.52 15.19 16.81
N SER A 320 2.28 15.00 17.90
CA SER A 320 2.07 13.92 18.86
C SER A 320 0.79 14.07 19.68
N ASP A 321 0.22 15.28 19.76
CA ASP A 321 -0.99 15.56 20.54
C ASP A 321 -2.28 15.33 19.76
N VAL A 322 -2.20 15.21 18.43
CA VAL A 322 -3.36 14.81 17.61
C VAL A 322 -3.39 13.29 17.55
N ASN A 323 -4.55 12.71 17.80
CA ASN A 323 -4.78 11.28 17.60
C ASN A 323 -4.62 10.93 16.11
N HIS A 324 -3.40 10.61 15.69
CA HIS A 324 -3.08 10.23 14.32
C HIS A 324 -3.68 8.85 14.03
N ARG A 325 -4.91 8.83 13.53
CA ARG A 325 -5.62 7.61 13.15
C ARG A 325 -5.53 7.33 11.65
N VAL A 326 -4.64 8.04 10.99
CA VAL A 326 -4.40 7.90 9.55
C VAL A 326 -3.10 7.13 9.35
N SER A 327 -3.11 6.18 8.44
CA SER A 327 -1.96 5.36 8.05
C SER A 327 -1.50 5.74 6.64
N ASP A 328 -0.21 5.58 6.38
CA ASP A 328 0.40 5.71 5.05
C ASP A 328 0.20 4.46 4.17
N VAL A 329 -0.46 3.44 4.69
CA VAL A 329 -0.87 2.25 3.94
C VAL A 329 -2.25 1.80 4.41
N LEU A 330 -2.92 0.96 3.63
CA LEU A 330 -4.25 0.42 3.93
C LEU A 330 -5.34 1.50 4.02
N MET A 331 -5.02 2.75 3.73
CA MET A 331 -5.97 3.84 3.69
C MET A 331 -6.83 3.77 2.43
N LEU A 332 -8.10 4.13 2.58
CA LEU A 332 -9.05 4.30 1.49
C LEU A 332 -9.60 5.71 1.55
N ARG A 333 -9.51 6.43 0.44
CA ARG A 333 -10.02 7.81 0.36
C ARG A 333 -10.63 8.12 -1.00
N VAL A 334 -11.47 9.13 -1.02
CA VAL A 334 -12.33 9.48 -2.16
C VAL A 334 -11.55 9.71 -3.45
N ALA A 335 -10.41 10.39 -3.38
CA ALA A 335 -9.58 10.67 -4.57
C ALA A 335 -9.17 9.41 -5.33
N GLU A 336 -8.93 8.29 -4.63
CA GLU A 336 -8.65 7.01 -5.30
C GLU A 336 -9.83 6.53 -6.15
N GLY A 337 -11.07 6.74 -5.70
CA GLY A 337 -12.26 6.37 -6.47
C GLY A 337 -12.35 7.10 -7.81
N TYR A 338 -12.01 8.40 -7.83
CA TYR A 338 -11.91 9.18 -9.07
C TYR A 338 -10.80 8.66 -9.99
N LEU A 339 -9.66 8.29 -9.43
CA LEU A 339 -8.53 7.73 -10.18
C LEU A 339 -8.84 6.32 -10.71
N ASN A 340 -9.50 5.46 -9.93
CA ASN A 340 -9.92 4.14 -10.37
C ASN A 340 -10.93 4.24 -11.53
N MET A 341 -11.88 5.18 -11.43
CA MET A 341 -12.84 5.45 -12.50
C MET A 341 -12.16 5.97 -13.76
N ALA A 342 -11.25 6.95 -13.61
CA ALA A 342 -10.51 7.52 -14.72
C ALA A 342 -9.65 6.46 -15.43
N GLU A 343 -8.94 5.61 -14.67
CA GLU A 343 -8.08 4.56 -15.24
C GLU A 343 -8.93 3.50 -15.98
N ALA A 344 -10.01 3.02 -15.36
CA ALA A 344 -10.89 2.05 -15.99
C ALA A 344 -11.51 2.58 -17.30
N CYS A 345 -12.03 3.82 -17.29
CA CYS A 345 -12.54 4.47 -18.51
C CYS A 345 -11.44 4.62 -19.58
N ALA A 346 -10.25 5.09 -19.21
CA ALA A 346 -9.14 5.27 -20.15
C ALA A 346 -8.72 3.94 -20.79
N MET A 347 -8.63 2.88 -20.00
CA MET A 347 -8.29 1.52 -20.49
C MET A 347 -9.38 0.92 -21.40
N LEU A 348 -10.63 1.35 -21.25
CA LEU A 348 -11.75 0.99 -22.15
C LEU A 348 -11.84 1.90 -23.39
N GLY A 349 -10.94 2.86 -23.52
CA GLY A 349 -10.98 3.85 -24.62
C GLY A 349 -12.10 4.89 -24.47
N ASP A 350 -12.68 5.02 -23.28
CA ASP A 350 -13.74 5.99 -23.00
C ASP A 350 -13.12 7.36 -22.61
N ALA A 351 -13.32 8.37 -23.45
CA ALA A 351 -12.88 9.74 -23.21
C ALA A 351 -13.51 10.37 -21.96
N GLY A 352 -14.57 9.79 -21.40
CA GLY A 352 -15.16 10.16 -20.12
C GLY A 352 -14.16 10.13 -18.95
N ALA A 353 -13.04 9.39 -19.09
CA ALA A 353 -11.91 9.42 -18.16
C ALA A 353 -11.43 10.84 -17.84
N ASN A 354 -11.41 11.76 -18.84
CA ASN A 354 -11.03 13.16 -18.64
C ASN A 354 -11.92 13.89 -17.62
N THR A 355 -13.20 13.53 -17.53
CA THR A 355 -14.12 14.14 -16.55
C THR A 355 -13.65 13.92 -15.12
N TYR A 356 -13.27 12.70 -14.80
CA TYR A 356 -12.82 12.31 -13.45
C TYR A 356 -11.41 12.83 -13.15
N LEU A 357 -10.51 12.77 -14.12
CA LEU A 357 -9.16 13.33 -14.01
C LEU A 357 -9.22 14.85 -13.78
N ASN A 358 -10.01 15.57 -14.56
CA ASN A 358 -10.18 17.03 -14.42
C ASN A 358 -10.87 17.40 -13.10
N ALA A 359 -11.85 16.60 -12.64
CA ALA A 359 -12.51 16.81 -11.36
C ALA A 359 -11.51 16.77 -10.20
N LEU A 360 -10.62 15.77 -10.16
CA LEU A 360 -9.57 15.70 -9.17
C LEU A 360 -8.58 16.86 -9.27
N ARG A 361 -8.09 17.17 -10.47
CA ARG A 361 -7.12 18.24 -10.70
C ARG A 361 -7.63 19.61 -10.30
N ARG A 362 -8.91 19.91 -10.51
CA ARG A 362 -9.54 21.17 -10.04
C ARG A 362 -9.47 21.32 -8.52
N MET A 363 -9.52 20.21 -7.77
CA MET A 363 -9.44 20.22 -6.31
C MET A 363 -8.00 20.28 -5.79
N ARG A 364 -7.00 20.12 -6.67
CA ARG A 364 -5.58 20.02 -6.30
C ARG A 364 -4.70 21.13 -6.86
N ILE A 365 -5.14 21.79 -7.94
CA ILE A 365 -4.31 22.76 -8.69
C ILE A 365 -5.05 24.08 -8.79
N GLY A 366 -4.41 25.14 -8.30
CA GLY A 366 -4.94 26.50 -8.37
C GLY A 366 -5.04 26.99 -9.81
N GLY A 367 -6.21 27.55 -10.18
CA GLY A 367 -6.43 28.07 -11.53
C GLY A 367 -6.45 27.02 -12.64
N TYR A 368 -6.66 25.75 -12.30
CA TYR A 368 -6.65 24.66 -13.26
C TYR A 368 -7.73 24.84 -14.34
N ALA A 369 -7.31 24.67 -15.59
CA ALA A 369 -8.21 24.60 -16.74
C ALA A 369 -8.28 23.16 -17.26
N ASP A 370 -9.47 22.68 -17.53
CA ASP A 370 -9.71 21.31 -18.01
C ASP A 370 -8.88 20.98 -19.24
N GLN A 371 -8.31 19.80 -19.23
CA GLN A 371 -7.52 19.24 -20.33
C GLN A 371 -8.25 18.03 -20.92
N ASN A 372 -8.00 17.76 -22.17
CA ASN A 372 -8.55 16.61 -22.87
C ASN A 372 -7.43 15.82 -23.53
N TYR A 373 -7.23 14.59 -23.07
CA TYR A 373 -6.25 13.64 -23.59
C TYR A 373 -6.97 12.47 -24.24
N THR A 374 -6.28 11.73 -25.10
CA THR A 374 -6.83 10.55 -25.79
C THR A 374 -5.81 9.42 -25.86
N GLY A 375 -6.29 8.17 -26.01
CA GLY A 375 -5.44 7.00 -26.21
C GLY A 375 -4.41 6.81 -25.07
N ASP A 376 -3.20 6.43 -25.46
CA ASP A 376 -2.12 6.14 -24.51
C ASP A 376 -1.71 7.35 -23.67
N GLU A 377 -1.83 8.57 -24.23
CA GLU A 377 -1.57 9.79 -23.48
C GLU A 377 -2.54 9.96 -22.31
N LEU A 378 -3.84 9.69 -22.52
CA LEU A 378 -4.84 9.74 -21.45
C LEU A 378 -4.50 8.74 -20.34
N ILE A 379 -4.16 7.50 -20.69
CA ILE A 379 -3.74 6.47 -19.72
C ILE A 379 -2.49 6.95 -18.95
N GLY A 380 -1.51 7.50 -19.65
CA GLY A 380 -0.30 8.05 -19.06
C GLY A 380 -0.59 9.17 -18.06
N GLN A 381 -1.46 10.10 -18.42
CA GLN A 381 -1.89 11.23 -17.56
C GLN A 381 -2.64 10.75 -16.31
N VAL A 382 -3.48 9.74 -16.43
CA VAL A 382 -4.19 9.15 -15.27
C VAL A 382 -3.20 8.45 -14.33
N ARG A 383 -2.25 7.67 -14.87
CA ARG A 383 -1.23 6.97 -14.07
C ARG A 383 -0.26 7.95 -13.37
N GLU A 384 0.09 9.04 -14.05
CA GLU A 384 0.90 10.11 -13.45
C GLU A 384 0.13 10.83 -12.33
N GLU A 385 -1.13 11.17 -12.57
CA GLU A 385 -1.98 11.79 -11.54
C GLU A 385 -2.15 10.87 -10.33
N ARG A 386 -2.33 9.56 -10.56
CA ARG A 386 -2.39 8.56 -9.49
C ARG A 386 -1.11 8.54 -8.66
N ARG A 387 0.06 8.57 -9.31
CA ARG A 387 1.35 8.66 -8.62
C ARG A 387 1.45 9.93 -7.77
N LYS A 388 1.09 11.08 -8.33
CA LYS A 388 1.09 12.37 -7.63
C LYS A 388 0.16 12.38 -6.43
N GLU A 389 -1.05 11.88 -6.60
CA GLU A 389 -2.10 11.93 -5.59
C GLU A 389 -1.85 10.95 -4.45
N LEU A 390 -1.46 9.72 -4.77
CA LEU A 390 -1.36 8.60 -3.83
C LEU A 390 0.09 8.28 -3.40
N CYS A 391 1.07 9.14 -3.69
CA CYS A 391 2.45 8.96 -3.23
C CYS A 391 2.50 8.79 -1.70
N PHE A 392 3.35 7.91 -1.22
CA PHE A 392 3.53 7.59 0.20
C PHE A 392 2.27 7.08 0.93
N GLU A 393 1.32 6.49 0.18
CA GLU A 393 0.14 5.83 0.73
C GLU A 393 0.14 4.30 0.46
N GLY A 394 1.30 3.73 0.15
CA GLY A 394 1.46 2.30 -0.12
C GLY A 394 0.95 1.85 -1.49
N HIS A 395 0.75 2.77 -2.45
CA HIS A 395 0.22 2.44 -3.77
C HIS A 395 1.30 2.21 -4.82
N ARG A 396 2.37 3.03 -4.81
CA ARG A 396 3.30 3.11 -5.95
C ARG A 396 3.97 1.79 -6.31
N TRP A 397 4.47 1.04 -5.32
CA TRP A 397 5.06 -0.28 -5.54
C TRP A 397 4.09 -1.24 -6.27
N PHE A 398 2.85 -1.30 -5.80
CA PHE A 398 1.84 -2.17 -6.39
C PHE A 398 1.33 -1.66 -7.74
N ASP A 399 1.30 -0.37 -7.97
CA ASP A 399 0.97 0.21 -9.28
C ASP A 399 2.05 -0.15 -10.31
N LEU A 400 3.34 0.00 -9.99
CA LEU A 400 4.43 -0.44 -10.87
C LEU A 400 4.35 -1.94 -11.17
N ARG A 401 4.07 -2.74 -10.16
CA ARG A 401 3.91 -4.18 -10.24
C ARG A 401 2.78 -4.57 -11.21
N ARG A 402 1.58 -4.02 -11.06
CA ARG A 402 0.44 -4.31 -11.94
C ARG A 402 0.61 -3.72 -13.34
N TYR A 403 1.24 -2.57 -13.48
CA TYR A 403 1.52 -1.99 -14.78
C TYR A 403 2.52 -2.82 -15.59
N SER A 404 3.46 -3.50 -14.93
CA SER A 404 4.46 -4.34 -15.62
C SER A 404 3.87 -5.49 -16.41
N VAL A 405 2.66 -5.96 -16.01
CA VAL A 405 1.90 -7.05 -16.64
C VAL A 405 0.62 -6.59 -17.32
N CYS A 406 0.41 -5.27 -17.46
CA CYS A 406 -0.78 -4.74 -18.14
C CYS A 406 -0.77 -5.14 -19.61
N SER A 407 -1.80 -5.86 -20.06
CA SER A 407 -1.84 -6.44 -21.41
C SER A 407 -1.95 -5.39 -22.52
N GLN A 408 -2.66 -4.29 -22.28
CA GLN A 408 -2.91 -3.25 -23.29
C GLN A 408 -1.78 -2.22 -23.37
N LEU A 409 -1.29 -1.74 -22.22
CA LEU A 409 -0.23 -0.74 -22.12
C LEU A 409 0.69 -1.08 -20.96
N PRO A 410 1.63 -2.03 -21.15
CA PRO A 410 2.59 -2.37 -20.12
C PRO A 410 3.50 -1.17 -19.84
N PHE A 411 3.77 -0.93 -18.56
CA PHE A 411 4.73 0.07 -18.14
C PHE A 411 5.76 -0.59 -17.24
N ARG A 412 7.01 -0.49 -17.63
CA ARG A 412 8.17 -1.00 -16.91
C ARG A 412 9.18 0.13 -16.81
N LYS A 413 9.84 0.22 -15.69
CA LYS A 413 10.79 1.28 -15.39
C LYS A 413 11.97 0.71 -14.63
N GLN A 414 13.17 1.13 -15.02
CA GLN A 414 14.34 0.93 -14.20
C GLN A 414 14.25 1.82 -12.95
N ILE A 415 14.51 1.24 -11.77
CA ILE A 415 14.61 1.99 -10.51
C ILE A 415 16.06 1.91 -10.03
N VAL A 416 16.60 3.05 -9.60
CA VAL A 416 17.97 3.16 -9.12
C VAL A 416 17.95 3.68 -7.69
N HIS A 417 18.45 2.88 -6.76
CA HIS A 417 18.53 3.22 -5.35
C HIS A 417 20.00 3.34 -4.91
N PRO A 418 20.47 4.55 -4.57
CA PRO A 418 21.74 4.72 -3.89
C PRO A 418 21.59 4.30 -2.42
N PHE A 419 22.54 3.52 -1.93
CA PHE A 419 22.61 3.11 -0.53
C PHE A 419 23.92 3.64 0.07
N HIS A 420 23.82 4.59 1.02
CA HIS A 420 24.97 5.18 1.66
C HIS A 420 25.51 4.30 2.77
N THR A 421 26.81 4.12 2.84
CA THR A 421 27.48 3.32 3.87
C THR A 421 28.23 4.20 4.84
N TYR A 422 28.31 3.74 6.10
CA TYR A 422 28.90 4.49 7.20
C TYR A 422 29.78 3.56 8.04
N ASN A 423 30.80 4.14 8.67
CA ASN A 423 31.64 3.42 9.63
C ASN A 423 30.95 3.41 11.03
N ASP A 424 31.61 2.75 11.99
CA ASP A 424 31.11 2.62 13.36
C ASP A 424 30.94 3.95 14.11
N ASP A 425 31.65 4.98 13.69
CA ASP A 425 31.57 6.33 14.26
C ASP A 425 30.51 7.19 13.55
N GLY A 426 29.77 6.62 12.58
CA GLY A 426 28.75 7.31 11.78
C GLY A 426 29.30 8.14 10.62
N GLY A 427 30.61 8.10 10.35
CA GLY A 427 31.20 8.77 9.20
C GLY A 427 30.85 8.07 7.89
N TYR A 428 30.48 8.86 6.87
CA TYR A 428 30.19 8.37 5.54
C TYR A 428 31.44 7.71 4.91
N THR A 429 31.25 6.51 4.36
CA THR A 429 32.35 5.70 3.76
C THR A 429 32.17 5.48 2.27
N GLY A 430 30.97 5.66 1.72
CA GLY A 430 30.74 5.47 0.30
C GLY A 430 29.26 5.29 -0.04
N THR A 431 28.99 5.07 -1.32
CA THR A 431 27.65 4.78 -1.84
C THR A 431 27.69 3.52 -2.70
N ARG A 432 26.83 2.56 -2.38
CA ARG A 432 26.52 1.44 -3.25
C ARG A 432 25.30 1.79 -4.08
N VAL A 433 25.23 1.40 -5.32
CA VAL A 433 24.10 1.68 -6.21
C VAL A 433 23.42 0.36 -6.57
N PHE A 434 22.16 0.24 -6.25
CA PHE A 434 21.34 -0.92 -6.59
C PHE A 434 20.37 -0.56 -7.70
N VAL A 435 20.16 -1.48 -8.64
CA VAL A 435 19.33 -1.25 -9.82
C VAL A 435 18.32 -2.38 -9.96
N LEU A 436 17.05 -2.01 -9.97
CA LEU A 436 15.99 -2.87 -10.43
C LEU A 436 15.76 -2.62 -11.91
N LYS A 437 16.07 -3.62 -12.74
CA LYS A 437 15.98 -3.49 -14.21
C LYS A 437 14.53 -3.67 -14.68
N GLU A 438 14.18 -3.07 -15.82
CA GLU A 438 12.84 -3.11 -16.41
C GLU A 438 12.30 -4.52 -16.69
N ASN A 439 13.19 -5.47 -16.97
CA ASN A 439 12.83 -6.84 -17.34
C ASN A 439 12.81 -7.82 -16.17
N GLU A 440 13.10 -7.38 -14.96
CA GLU A 440 13.05 -8.24 -13.77
C GLU A 440 11.61 -8.40 -13.31
N THR A 441 11.17 -9.64 -13.14
CA THR A 441 9.78 -9.98 -12.79
C THR A 441 9.64 -10.65 -11.43
N ASN A 442 10.64 -11.41 -10.97
CA ASN A 442 10.60 -12.14 -9.70
C ASN A 442 10.69 -11.21 -8.47
N VAL A 443 11.24 -10.02 -8.61
CA VAL A 443 11.32 -9.00 -7.55
C VAL A 443 9.95 -8.60 -6.99
N TRP A 444 8.90 -8.70 -7.80
CA TRP A 444 7.54 -8.30 -7.41
C TRP A 444 6.87 -9.22 -6.39
N THR A 445 7.49 -10.36 -6.10
CA THR A 445 6.90 -11.41 -5.25
C THR A 445 7.86 -11.75 -4.12
N PHE A 446 7.38 -11.73 -2.89
CA PHE A 446 8.18 -12.14 -1.73
C PHE A 446 8.19 -13.65 -1.57
N LEU A 447 9.25 -14.14 -0.92
CA LEU A 447 9.30 -15.52 -0.48
C LEU A 447 8.27 -15.76 0.62
N ILE A 448 7.61 -16.91 0.57
CA ILE A 448 6.83 -17.39 1.71
C ILE A 448 7.81 -17.76 2.81
N PRO A 449 7.56 -17.40 4.08
CA PRO A 449 8.47 -17.68 5.18
C PRO A 449 8.84 -19.17 5.27
N GLU A 450 10.12 -19.46 5.46
CA GLU A 450 10.64 -20.82 5.50
C GLU A 450 9.95 -21.66 6.58
N THR A 451 9.69 -21.08 7.75
CA THR A 451 8.96 -21.74 8.83
C THR A 451 7.54 -22.16 8.45
N THR A 452 6.93 -21.46 7.49
CA THR A 452 5.62 -21.84 6.94
C THR A 452 5.76 -22.93 5.89
N ILE A 453 6.76 -22.85 5.04
CA ILE A 453 7.06 -23.87 4.02
C ILE A 453 7.27 -25.24 4.65
N ASP A 454 8.06 -25.30 5.72
CA ASP A 454 8.48 -26.53 6.39
C ASP A 454 7.46 -27.04 7.41
N PHE A 455 6.33 -26.35 7.60
CA PHE A 455 5.34 -26.72 8.61
C PHE A 455 4.67 -28.07 8.29
N ASP A 456 4.32 -28.29 7.03
CA ASP A 456 3.70 -29.54 6.59
C ASP A 456 4.76 -30.58 6.21
N ARG A 457 4.38 -31.86 6.28
CA ARG A 457 5.24 -32.97 5.89
C ARG A 457 5.66 -32.91 4.41
N ILE A 458 4.80 -32.40 3.56
CA ILE A 458 5.10 -32.06 2.17
C ILE A 458 5.19 -30.54 2.09
N PRO A 459 6.42 -29.97 1.98
CA PRO A 459 6.61 -28.54 1.91
C PRO A 459 5.87 -27.90 0.75
N MET A 460 5.34 -26.69 0.95
CA MET A 460 4.80 -25.89 -0.14
C MET A 460 5.93 -25.43 -1.08
N GLU A 461 5.63 -25.36 -2.37
CA GLU A 461 6.51 -24.70 -3.34
C GLU A 461 6.64 -23.21 -3.00
N ASN A 462 7.87 -22.71 -2.88
CA ASN A 462 8.11 -21.29 -2.63
C ASN A 462 8.14 -20.49 -3.94
N ASN A 463 8.11 -19.17 -3.81
CA ASN A 463 8.35 -18.25 -4.90
C ASN A 463 9.85 -18.19 -5.25
N GLU A 464 10.16 -17.75 -6.47
CA GLU A 464 11.53 -17.42 -6.86
C GLU A 464 11.79 -15.94 -6.60
N ARG A 465 12.93 -15.63 -6.01
CA ARG A 465 13.43 -14.28 -5.80
C ARG A 465 14.95 -14.29 -5.73
N ASP A 466 15.59 -13.39 -6.44
CA ASP A 466 17.05 -13.33 -6.52
C ASP A 466 17.64 -12.36 -5.48
N SER A 467 18.85 -12.65 -5.02
CA SER A 467 19.68 -11.66 -4.33
C SER A 467 20.18 -10.60 -5.31
N ARG A 468 20.48 -9.43 -4.78
CA ARG A 468 20.91 -8.29 -5.60
C ARG A 468 22.26 -7.76 -5.14
N GLU A 469 23.20 -7.71 -6.09
CA GLU A 469 24.49 -7.06 -5.89
C GLU A 469 24.43 -5.59 -6.32
N PRO A 470 25.20 -4.71 -5.67
CA PRO A 470 25.35 -3.35 -6.14
C PRO A 470 26.09 -3.34 -7.50
N LEU A 471 25.81 -2.31 -8.29
CA LEU A 471 26.58 -2.09 -9.52
C LEU A 471 28.09 -1.98 -9.21
N ASN A 472 28.91 -2.67 -9.98
CA ASN A 472 30.36 -2.47 -9.95
C ASN A 472 30.70 -1.10 -10.55
N GLU A 473 31.76 -0.47 -10.05
CA GLU A 473 32.24 0.82 -10.60
C GLU A 473 32.52 0.77 -12.12
N ASN A 474 32.71 -0.42 -12.67
CA ASN A 474 32.98 -0.65 -14.11
C ASN A 474 31.70 -0.79 -14.96
N ASP A 475 30.52 -0.89 -14.38
CA ASP A 475 29.24 -1.07 -15.10
C ASP A 475 28.60 0.27 -15.52
N ASN A 476 29.25 1.38 -15.24
CA ASN A 476 28.81 2.74 -15.57
C ASN A 476 29.28 3.25 -16.93
N ASN A 477 29.69 2.38 -17.86
CA ASN A 477 30.07 2.79 -19.23
C ASN A 477 29.05 2.34 -20.28
#